data_2fa6f0423484a6b5498db6c1c1ebfaba
#
_entry.id   2fa6f0423484a6b5498db6c1c1ebfaba
#
_cell.length_a   1.000
_cell.length_b   1.000
_cell.length_c   1.000
_cell.angle_alpha   90.00
_cell.angle_beta   90.00
_cell.angle_gamma   90.00
#
_symmetry.space_group_name_H-M   'P 1'
#
loop_
_entity.id
_entity.type
_entity.pdbx_description
1 polymer ?
#
loop_
_entity_poly.entity_id
_entity_poly.type
_entity_poly.pdbx_seq_one_letter_code
_entity_poly.pdbx_strand_id
1 'polypeptide(L)'
;ITHLLKNAKEYSHRTKKNIAYHIALKIYDKNPIIYAEEGVFNVIGYRFKCQLVENSKVLAFNNAVPEMNHNEIEAYTNKVNIKNNFVVIWINDSIYLDQNKKRVKIVSKIYESKIEEQLFLEIKSKNNKNKLLKYLDYIHLVDWISYHSAILNKIDPSIIPNINELKKSL
;
A
#
# COMPACT_ATOMS: atom_id res chain seq x y z
N ILE A 1 -6.93 10.97 18.87
CA ILE A 1 -6.31 12.12 18.17
C ILE A 1 -4.83 12.25 18.60
N THR A 2 -4.49 12.24 19.89
CA THR A 2 -3.13 12.48 20.39
C THR A 2 -2.10 11.52 19.81
N HIS A 3 -2.42 10.24 19.63
CA HIS A 3 -1.47 9.27 19.05
C HIS A 3 -1.27 9.49 17.54
N LEU A 4 -2.30 9.92 16.79
CA LEU A 4 -2.15 10.26 15.38
C LEU A 4 -1.24 11.47 15.18
N LEU A 5 -1.33 12.47 16.05
CA LEU A 5 -0.41 13.62 16.04
C LEU A 5 1.04 13.19 16.33
N LYS A 6 1.23 12.26 17.28
CA LYS A 6 2.55 11.67 17.54
C LYS A 6 3.08 10.92 16.32
N ASN A 7 2.24 10.08 15.69
CA ASN A 7 2.59 9.35 14.47
C ASN A 7 2.90 10.31 13.31
N ALA A 8 2.15 11.41 13.16
CA ALA A 8 2.42 12.43 12.15
C ALA A 8 3.83 13.02 12.30
N LYS A 9 4.23 13.34 13.53
CA LYS A 9 5.58 13.84 13.81
C LYS A 9 6.63 12.80 13.45
N GLU A 10 6.42 11.52 13.79
CA GLU A 10 7.33 10.44 13.46
C GLU A 10 7.39 10.20 11.94
N TYR A 11 6.24 10.13 11.28
CA TYR A 11 6.15 9.89 9.84
C TYR A 11 6.68 11.07 8.99
N SER A 12 6.75 12.28 9.51
CA SER A 12 7.31 13.43 8.78
C SER A 12 8.82 13.35 8.55
N HIS A 13 9.55 12.55 9.33
CA HIS A 13 11.00 12.45 9.23
C HIS A 13 11.44 11.56 8.05
N ARG A 14 12.40 12.02 7.25
CA ARG A 14 12.99 11.27 6.12
C ARG A 14 14.17 10.40 6.58
N THR A 15 13.89 9.44 7.44
CA THR A 15 14.90 8.49 7.95
C THR A 15 14.45 7.05 7.70
N LYS A 16 15.39 6.12 7.52
CA LYS A 16 15.09 4.69 7.35
C LYS A 16 14.38 4.07 8.57
N LYS A 17 14.42 4.73 9.73
CA LYS A 17 13.67 4.31 10.93
C LYS A 17 12.18 4.64 10.84
N ASN A 18 11.81 5.64 10.01
CA ASN A 18 10.42 5.96 9.72
C ASN A 18 9.86 4.94 8.74
N ILE A 19 8.86 4.17 9.16
CA ILE A 19 8.27 3.11 8.34
C ILE A 19 7.65 3.66 7.05
N ALA A 20 6.99 4.82 7.08
CA ALA A 20 6.39 5.41 5.89
C ALA A 20 7.47 5.77 4.85
N TYR A 21 8.55 6.42 5.27
CA TYR A 21 9.67 6.74 4.39
C TYR A 21 10.40 5.49 3.89
N HIS A 22 10.59 4.50 4.78
CA HIS A 22 11.23 3.24 4.40
C HIS A 22 10.45 2.50 3.30
N ILE A 23 9.12 2.42 3.43
CA ILE A 23 8.27 1.80 2.40
C ILE A 23 8.30 2.62 1.12
N ALA A 24 8.25 3.95 1.20
CA ALA A 24 8.37 4.81 0.02
C ALA A 24 9.68 4.57 -0.75
N LEU A 25 10.80 4.35 -0.05
CA LEU A 25 12.08 3.96 -0.68
C LEU A 25 11.99 2.61 -1.38
N LYS A 26 11.25 1.65 -0.81
CA LYS A 26 11.10 0.30 -1.36
C LYS A 26 10.23 0.25 -2.61
N ILE A 27 9.27 1.14 -2.73
CA ILE A 27 8.39 1.26 -3.90
C ILE A 27 8.90 2.27 -4.94
N TYR A 28 10.06 2.91 -4.68
CA TYR A 28 10.66 3.85 -5.61
C TYR A 28 11.00 3.15 -6.92
N ASP A 29 10.60 3.77 -8.06
CA ASP A 29 10.79 3.23 -9.42
C ASP A 29 10.12 1.86 -9.67
N LYS A 30 9.09 1.52 -8.89
CA LYS A 30 8.29 0.30 -9.04
C LYS A 30 6.80 0.61 -9.09
N ASN A 31 6.02 -0.32 -9.62
CA ASN A 31 4.56 -0.26 -9.65
C ASN A 31 4.00 -1.13 -8.49
N PRO A 32 3.42 -0.53 -7.45
CA PRO A 32 2.87 -1.29 -6.34
C PRO A 32 1.60 -2.07 -6.71
N ILE A 33 1.54 -3.33 -6.30
CA ILE A 33 0.33 -4.15 -6.29
C ILE A 33 -0.06 -4.34 -4.82
N ILE A 34 -1.20 -3.81 -4.43
CA ILE A 34 -1.65 -3.75 -3.04
C ILE A 34 -2.74 -4.79 -2.84
N TYR A 35 -2.51 -5.73 -1.93
CA TYR A 35 -3.48 -6.73 -1.51
C TYR A 35 -3.90 -6.52 -0.05
N ALA A 36 -5.20 -6.57 0.18
CA ALA A 36 -5.77 -6.41 1.51
C ALA A 36 -7.01 -7.32 1.68
N GLU A 37 -7.36 -7.66 2.92
CA GLU A 37 -8.59 -8.39 3.19
C GLU A 37 -9.82 -7.60 2.72
N GLU A 38 -10.78 -8.32 2.11
CA GLU A 38 -12.08 -7.77 1.70
C GLU A 38 -12.75 -7.01 2.86
N GLY A 39 -13.43 -5.91 2.55
CA GLY A 39 -14.03 -5.00 3.51
C GLY A 39 -13.18 -3.75 3.76
N VAL A 40 -13.09 -3.30 5.01
CA VAL A 40 -12.46 -2.00 5.34
C VAL A 40 -10.98 -1.94 4.94
N PHE A 41 -10.25 -3.05 5.09
CA PHE A 41 -8.84 -3.06 4.70
C PHE A 41 -8.64 -2.94 3.18
N ASN A 42 -9.54 -3.53 2.38
CA ASN A 42 -9.49 -3.36 0.93
C ASN A 42 -9.83 -1.92 0.52
N VAL A 43 -10.77 -1.26 1.22
CA VAL A 43 -11.03 0.18 1.02
C VAL A 43 -9.79 1.04 1.34
N ILE A 44 -9.04 0.68 2.39
CA ILE A 44 -7.76 1.34 2.71
C ILE A 44 -6.73 1.07 1.62
N GLY A 45 -6.64 -0.15 1.12
CA GLY A 45 -5.76 -0.51 0.00
C GLY A 45 -6.11 0.27 -1.28
N TYR A 46 -7.39 0.39 -1.59
CA TYR A 46 -7.88 1.21 -2.71
C TYR A 46 -7.53 2.69 -2.53
N ARG A 47 -7.74 3.24 -1.32
CA ARG A 47 -7.29 4.60 -1.00
C ARG A 47 -5.78 4.76 -1.22
N PHE A 48 -4.99 3.80 -0.75
CA PHE A 48 -3.53 3.84 -0.91
C PHE A 48 -3.12 3.87 -2.39
N LYS A 49 -3.72 3.01 -3.21
CA LYS A 49 -3.57 3.06 -4.67
C LYS A 49 -3.88 4.46 -5.21
N CYS A 50 -5.04 5.04 -4.86
CA CYS A 50 -5.46 6.36 -5.34
C CYS A 50 -4.47 7.45 -4.91
N GLN A 51 -4.00 7.43 -3.67
CA GLN A 51 -3.00 8.37 -3.16
C GLN A 51 -1.66 8.26 -3.89
N LEU A 52 -1.19 7.05 -4.20
CA LEU A 52 0.04 6.86 -4.97
C LEU A 52 -0.09 7.41 -6.39
N VAL A 53 -1.21 7.13 -7.06
CA VAL A 53 -1.45 7.62 -8.42
C VAL A 53 -1.61 9.13 -8.43
N GLU A 54 -2.37 9.70 -7.50
CA GLU A 54 -2.70 11.12 -7.48
C GLU A 54 -1.57 11.98 -6.93
N ASN A 55 -0.95 11.61 -5.81
CA ASN A 55 0.12 12.40 -5.19
C ASN A 55 1.49 12.14 -5.83
N SER A 56 1.83 10.86 -6.08
CA SER A 56 3.18 10.45 -6.46
C SER A 56 3.34 10.22 -7.96
N LYS A 57 2.24 10.20 -8.73
CA LYS A 57 2.19 9.87 -10.16
C LYS A 57 2.74 8.46 -10.45
N VAL A 58 2.59 7.55 -9.48
CA VAL A 58 3.02 6.15 -9.58
C VAL A 58 1.82 5.29 -9.95
N LEU A 59 1.91 4.53 -11.04
CA LEU A 59 0.87 3.58 -11.39
C LEU A 59 0.83 2.47 -10.34
N ALA A 60 -0.33 2.29 -9.71
CA ALA A 60 -0.53 1.30 -8.67
C ALA A 60 -1.81 0.50 -8.89
N PHE A 61 -1.85 -0.72 -8.38
CA PHE A 61 -2.98 -1.65 -8.49
C PHE A 61 -3.45 -2.06 -7.09
N ASN A 62 -4.72 -2.44 -6.98
CA ASN A 62 -5.27 -2.96 -5.74
C ASN A 62 -6.28 -4.06 -6.04
N ASN A 63 -6.23 -5.14 -5.26
CA ASN A 63 -7.28 -6.14 -5.24
C ASN A 63 -7.44 -6.74 -3.84
N ALA A 64 -8.56 -7.44 -3.63
CA ALA A 64 -8.94 -8.01 -2.35
C ALA A 64 -8.48 -9.46 -2.18
N VAL A 65 -8.19 -9.85 -0.93
CA VAL A 65 -8.11 -11.25 -0.50
C VAL A 65 -9.49 -11.61 0.09
N PRO A 66 -10.19 -12.66 -0.41
CA PRO A 66 -9.66 -13.76 -1.22
C PRO A 66 -9.84 -13.63 -2.75
N GLU A 67 -10.44 -12.57 -3.27
CA GLU A 67 -10.81 -12.46 -4.69
C GLU A 67 -9.62 -12.66 -5.63
N MET A 68 -8.47 -12.03 -5.34
CA MET A 68 -7.26 -12.16 -6.14
C MET A 68 -6.76 -13.60 -6.28
N ASN A 69 -7.16 -14.50 -5.38
CA ASN A 69 -6.77 -15.91 -5.43
C ASN A 69 -7.52 -16.71 -6.52
N HIS A 70 -8.57 -16.15 -7.12
CA HIS A 70 -9.36 -16.80 -8.18
C HIS A 70 -8.90 -16.41 -9.59
N ASN A 71 -8.13 -15.35 -9.71
CA ASN A 71 -7.73 -14.79 -11.02
C ASN A 71 -6.27 -14.31 -11.04
N GLU A 72 -5.91 -13.31 -10.27
CA GLU A 72 -4.60 -12.65 -10.38
C GLU A 72 -3.42 -13.56 -10.00
N ILE A 73 -3.63 -14.55 -9.14
CA ILE A 73 -2.58 -15.50 -8.76
C ILE A 73 -2.00 -16.22 -10.00
N GLU A 74 -2.80 -16.44 -11.05
CA GLU A 74 -2.38 -17.10 -12.28
C GLU A 74 -1.46 -16.22 -13.13
N ALA A 75 -1.57 -14.89 -13.04
CA ALA A 75 -0.70 -13.98 -13.76
C ALA A 75 0.79 -14.17 -13.39
N TYR A 76 1.05 -14.68 -12.20
CA TYR A 76 2.41 -14.92 -11.69
C TYR A 76 2.99 -16.27 -12.15
N THR A 77 2.27 -17.07 -12.92
CA THR A 77 2.80 -18.30 -13.53
C THR A 77 3.70 -18.02 -14.72
N ASN A 78 3.47 -16.92 -15.43
CA ASN A 78 4.24 -16.53 -16.60
C ASN A 78 5.54 -15.84 -16.19
N LYS A 79 6.64 -16.14 -16.86
CA LYS A 79 7.97 -15.52 -16.64
C LYS A 79 8.08 -14.09 -17.17
N VAL A 80 6.98 -13.48 -17.59
CA VAL A 80 6.97 -12.10 -18.08
C VAL A 80 7.45 -11.16 -16.97
N ASN A 81 8.25 -10.21 -17.32
CA ASN A 81 8.95 -9.11 -16.61
C ASN A 81 8.24 -8.42 -15.41
N ILE A 82 7.44 -9.16 -14.65
CA ILE A 82 6.83 -8.68 -13.40
C ILE A 82 7.91 -8.47 -12.33
N LYS A 83 8.98 -9.28 -12.40
CA LYS A 83 9.95 -9.41 -11.31
C LYS A 83 10.58 -8.09 -10.89
N ASN A 84 10.99 -7.27 -11.84
CA ASN A 84 11.78 -6.06 -11.55
C ASN A 84 10.95 -4.77 -11.48
N ASN A 85 9.75 -4.76 -12.10
CA ASN A 85 8.94 -3.57 -12.26
C ASN A 85 7.83 -3.44 -11.23
N PHE A 86 7.57 -4.48 -10.44
CA PHE A 86 6.48 -4.53 -9.48
C PHE A 86 6.98 -4.84 -8.07
N VAL A 87 6.26 -4.32 -7.09
CA VAL A 87 6.41 -4.67 -5.68
C VAL A 87 5.04 -5.02 -5.13
N VAL A 88 4.94 -6.15 -4.45
CA VAL A 88 3.69 -6.55 -3.80
C VAL A 88 3.65 -5.98 -2.38
N ILE A 89 2.55 -5.35 -2.03
CA ILE A 89 2.30 -4.81 -0.69
C ILE A 89 1.09 -5.53 -0.09
N TRP A 90 1.33 -6.28 0.97
CA TRP A 90 0.29 -6.92 1.77
C TRP A 90 -0.09 -5.99 2.92
N ILE A 91 -1.31 -5.44 2.92
CA ILE A 91 -1.88 -4.89 4.16
C ILE A 91 -2.32 -6.10 4.97
N ASN A 92 -1.52 -6.48 5.96
CA ASN A 92 -1.73 -7.70 6.74
C ASN A 92 -1.90 -7.33 8.21
N ASP A 93 -3.02 -7.71 8.81
CA ASP A 93 -3.31 -7.36 10.19
C ASP A 93 -3.77 -8.55 11.03
N SER A 94 -3.46 -8.46 12.31
CA SER A 94 -3.83 -9.49 13.31
C SER A 94 -5.34 -9.68 13.46
N ILE A 95 -6.16 -8.70 13.07
CA ILE A 95 -7.63 -8.79 13.15
C ILE A 95 -8.29 -9.38 11.91
N TYR A 96 -7.53 -9.75 10.88
CA TYR A 96 -8.04 -10.49 9.72
C TYR A 96 -8.69 -11.80 10.13
N LEU A 97 -9.62 -12.29 9.32
CA LEU A 97 -10.13 -13.66 9.44
C LEU A 97 -8.97 -14.67 9.30
N ASP A 98 -8.97 -15.70 10.13
CA ASP A 98 -7.87 -16.68 10.16
C ASP A 98 -7.65 -17.38 8.81
N GLN A 99 -8.74 -17.61 8.06
CA GLN A 99 -8.63 -18.14 6.70
C GLN A 99 -7.89 -17.18 5.76
N ASN A 100 -8.10 -15.86 5.88
CA ASN A 100 -7.43 -14.89 5.03
C ASN A 100 -5.97 -14.69 5.42
N LYS A 101 -5.64 -14.74 6.72
CA LYS A 101 -4.24 -14.83 7.18
C LYS A 101 -3.52 -16.03 6.55
N LYS A 102 -4.20 -17.17 6.53
CA LYS A 102 -3.67 -18.41 5.93
C LYS A 102 -3.45 -18.26 4.43
N ARG A 103 -4.40 -17.64 3.72
CA ARG A 103 -4.27 -17.35 2.28
C ARG A 103 -3.09 -16.43 2.01
N VAL A 104 -2.99 -15.30 2.70
CA VAL A 104 -1.86 -14.37 2.56
C VAL A 104 -0.52 -15.10 2.75
N LYS A 105 -0.40 -15.91 3.80
CA LYS A 105 0.82 -16.69 4.06
C LYS A 105 1.16 -17.68 2.93
N ILE A 106 0.17 -18.37 2.36
CA ILE A 106 0.40 -19.34 1.27
C ILE A 106 0.76 -18.61 -0.01
N VAL A 107 -0.02 -17.59 -0.38
CA VAL A 107 0.17 -16.87 -1.64
C VAL A 107 1.48 -16.08 -1.63
N SER A 108 1.81 -15.41 -0.53
CA SER A 108 3.10 -14.71 -0.42
C SER A 108 4.28 -15.66 -0.60
N LYS A 109 4.18 -16.90 -0.12
CA LYS A 109 5.21 -17.92 -0.35
C LYS A 109 5.29 -18.36 -1.82
N ILE A 110 4.13 -18.48 -2.51
CA ILE A 110 4.11 -18.73 -3.96
C ILE A 110 4.82 -17.60 -4.72
N TYR A 111 4.67 -16.36 -4.26
CA TYR A 111 5.25 -15.18 -4.90
C TYR A 111 6.73 -14.97 -4.63
N GLU A 112 7.34 -15.60 -3.62
CA GLU A 112 8.78 -15.46 -3.27
C GLU A 112 9.71 -15.69 -4.46
N SER A 113 9.39 -16.63 -5.35
CA SER A 113 10.19 -16.92 -6.56
C SER A 113 9.79 -16.08 -7.78
N LYS A 114 8.71 -15.29 -7.69
CA LYS A 114 8.04 -14.61 -8.81
C LYS A 114 8.21 -13.10 -8.77
N ILE A 115 8.25 -12.53 -7.57
CA ILE A 115 8.38 -11.10 -7.30
C ILE A 115 9.66 -10.88 -6.54
N GLU A 116 10.41 -9.85 -6.92
CA GLU A 116 11.67 -9.49 -6.26
C GLU A 116 11.45 -9.01 -4.83
N GLU A 117 10.39 -8.26 -4.59
CA GLU A 117 10.13 -7.68 -3.29
C GLU A 117 8.66 -7.76 -2.89
N GLN A 118 8.43 -8.22 -1.67
CA GLN A 118 7.15 -8.23 -1.00
C GLN A 118 7.26 -7.46 0.32
N LEU A 119 6.33 -6.56 0.57
CA LEU A 119 6.26 -5.74 1.78
C LEU A 119 5.02 -6.11 2.56
N PHE A 120 5.15 -6.22 3.88
CA PHE A 120 4.03 -6.48 4.78
C PHE A 120 3.80 -5.25 5.65
N LEU A 121 2.65 -4.59 5.44
CA LEU A 121 2.21 -3.49 6.28
C LEU A 121 1.42 -4.06 7.45
N GLU A 122 2.04 -4.13 8.60
CA GLU A 122 1.41 -4.50 9.86
C GLU A 122 1.62 -3.40 10.90
N ILE A 123 0.54 -2.81 11.41
CA ILE A 123 0.59 -1.85 12.49
C ILE A 123 0.42 -2.56 13.81
N LYS A 124 1.51 -2.65 14.58
CA LYS A 124 1.50 -3.15 15.96
C LYS A 124 0.90 -2.10 16.90
N SER A 125 -0.42 -1.99 16.90
CA SER A 125 -1.11 -1.09 17.83
C SER A 125 -1.21 -1.73 19.22
N LYS A 126 -0.90 -0.95 20.26
CA LYS A 126 -1.16 -1.35 21.66
C LYS A 126 -2.66 -1.46 21.96
N ASN A 127 -3.50 -0.84 21.14
CA ASN A 127 -4.96 -0.80 21.27
C ASN A 127 -5.66 -1.71 20.23
N ASN A 128 -5.34 -3.00 20.21
CA ASN A 128 -6.03 -3.98 19.34
C ASN A 128 -7.56 -4.07 19.55
N LYS A 129 -8.09 -3.46 20.63
CA LYS A 129 -9.52 -3.51 20.97
C LYS A 129 -10.37 -2.52 20.17
N ASN A 130 -9.80 -1.44 19.63
CA ASN A 130 -10.56 -0.44 18.87
C ASN A 130 -10.20 -0.50 17.38
N LYS A 131 -11.02 -1.21 16.62
CA LYS A 131 -10.86 -1.38 15.18
C LYS A 131 -10.84 -0.05 14.41
N LEU A 132 -11.67 0.92 14.81
CA LEU A 132 -11.72 2.22 14.14
C LEU A 132 -10.39 2.97 14.23
N LEU A 133 -9.78 3.00 15.43
CA LEU A 133 -8.48 3.64 15.61
C LEU A 133 -7.41 2.95 14.75
N LYS A 134 -7.47 1.64 14.65
CA LYS A 134 -6.56 0.87 13.83
C LYS A 134 -6.71 1.20 12.33
N TYR A 135 -7.92 1.31 11.82
CA TYR A 135 -8.17 1.74 10.45
C TYR A 135 -7.63 3.15 10.18
N LEU A 136 -7.82 4.08 11.12
CA LEU A 136 -7.26 5.44 11.03
C LEU A 136 -5.73 5.44 11.02
N ASP A 137 -5.09 4.56 11.79
CA ASP A 137 -3.63 4.40 11.77
C ASP A 137 -3.13 3.93 10.41
N TYR A 138 -3.81 2.96 9.76
CA TYR A 138 -3.46 2.52 8.40
C TYR A 138 -3.68 3.63 7.37
N ILE A 139 -4.81 4.33 7.42
CA ILE A 139 -5.08 5.47 6.52
C ILE A 139 -3.96 6.50 6.64
N HIS A 140 -3.60 6.86 7.86
CA HIS A 140 -2.54 7.82 8.14
C HIS A 140 -1.18 7.36 7.63
N LEU A 141 -0.85 6.08 7.83
CA LEU A 141 0.40 5.51 7.33
C LEU A 141 0.49 5.55 5.79
N VAL A 142 -0.56 5.10 5.10
CA VAL A 142 -0.54 5.04 3.62
C VAL A 142 -0.52 6.43 2.99
N ASP A 143 -1.17 7.42 3.61
CA ASP A 143 -1.11 8.82 3.18
C ASP A 143 0.33 9.36 3.27
N TRP A 144 1.06 9.08 4.36
CA TRP A 144 2.45 9.45 4.50
C TRP A 144 3.39 8.70 3.54
N ILE A 145 3.11 7.43 3.25
CA ILE A 145 3.89 6.69 2.24
C ILE A 145 3.74 7.38 0.88
N SER A 146 2.53 7.74 0.48
CA SER A 146 2.29 8.41 -0.80
C SER A 146 2.96 9.79 -0.87
N TYR A 147 2.92 10.55 0.22
CA TYR A 147 3.63 11.82 0.31
C TYR A 147 5.14 11.66 0.13
N HIS A 148 5.75 10.72 0.84
CA HIS A 148 7.18 10.46 0.70
C HIS A 148 7.54 9.95 -0.69
N SER A 149 6.69 9.14 -1.33
CA SER A 149 6.88 8.71 -2.72
C SER A 149 6.87 9.89 -3.68
N ALA A 150 5.96 10.87 -3.49
CA ALA A 150 5.96 12.10 -4.29
C ALA A 150 7.29 12.87 -4.16
N ILE A 151 7.78 13.01 -2.93
CA ILE A 151 9.05 13.70 -2.68
C ILE A 151 10.24 12.96 -3.32
N LEU A 152 10.29 11.63 -3.23
CA LEU A 152 11.33 10.82 -3.86
C LEU A 152 11.31 10.96 -5.40
N ASN A 153 10.11 11.01 -5.97
CA ASN A 153 9.90 11.25 -7.40
C ASN A 153 10.11 12.70 -7.82
N LYS A 154 10.43 13.62 -6.88
CA LYS A 154 10.57 15.06 -7.11
C LYS A 154 9.31 15.71 -7.70
N ILE A 155 8.16 15.26 -7.26
CA ILE A 155 6.84 15.71 -7.70
C ILE A 155 6.16 16.47 -6.57
N ASP A 156 5.52 17.60 -6.91
CA ASP A 156 4.60 18.28 -6.00
C ASP A 156 3.28 17.49 -5.93
N PRO A 157 2.91 16.93 -4.77
CA PRO A 157 1.68 16.15 -4.64
C PRO A 157 0.39 16.95 -4.85
N SER A 158 0.44 18.28 -4.74
CA SER A 158 -0.73 19.16 -4.91
C SER A 158 -1.12 19.39 -6.38
N ILE A 159 -0.21 19.12 -7.32
CA ILE A 159 -0.41 19.40 -8.74
C ILE A 159 -1.07 18.21 -9.43
N ILE A 160 -2.23 18.43 -10.06
CA ILE A 160 -3.05 17.41 -10.75
C ILE A 160 -3.40 17.86 -12.17
N PRO A 161 -2.42 18.00 -13.08
CA PRO A 161 -2.61 18.66 -14.38
C PRO A 161 -3.64 17.95 -15.26
N ASN A 162 -3.56 16.63 -15.40
CA ASN A 162 -4.47 15.85 -16.24
C ASN A 162 -5.93 15.91 -15.76
N ILE A 163 -6.14 15.88 -14.44
CA ILE A 163 -7.48 16.03 -13.85
C ILE A 163 -8.02 17.43 -14.13
N ASN A 164 -7.17 18.45 -14.01
CA ASN A 164 -7.57 19.83 -14.29
C ASN A 164 -7.88 20.04 -15.77
N GLU A 165 -7.12 19.43 -16.68
CA GLU A 165 -7.38 19.47 -18.12
C GLU A 165 -8.71 18.77 -18.47
N LEU A 166 -8.94 17.57 -17.93
CA LEU A 166 -10.22 16.88 -18.11
C LEU A 166 -11.40 17.75 -17.66
N LYS A 167 -11.31 18.35 -16.48
CA LYS A 167 -12.38 19.22 -15.93
C LYS A 167 -12.64 20.48 -16.77
N LYS A 168 -11.63 20.99 -17.47
CA LYS A 168 -11.81 22.13 -18.40
C LYS A 168 -12.46 21.74 -19.71
N SER A 169 -12.36 20.46 -20.08
CA SER A 169 -12.87 19.92 -21.34
C SER A 169 -14.31 19.40 -21.24
N LEU A 170 -14.84 19.27 -19.99
CA LEU A 170 -16.23 18.89 -19.66
C LEU A 170 -17.11 20.11 -19.46
#